data_4cd84b272abfe42577d2a997b45248ae
#
_entry.id   4cd84b272abfe42577d2a997b45248ae
#
_cell.length_a   1.000
_cell.length_b   1.000
_cell.length_c   1.000
_cell.angle_alpha   90.00
_cell.angle_beta   90.00
_cell.angle_gamma   90.00
#
_symmetry.space_group_name_H-M   'P 1'
#
loop_
_entity.id
_entity.type
_entity.pdbx_description
1 polymer ?
#
loop_
_entity_poly.entity_id
_entity_poly.type
_entity_poly.pdbx_seq_one_letter_code
_entity_poly.pdbx_strand_id
1 'polypeptide(L)'
;MSATVYVGLGSNEGDREAQLVSALEAMSRIDAVAVLRCSSLFESAPVGPPQPHYLNAVVELECSLPPQRLLCILKQIERDMGRYPAGPRWGPRPIDLDILLWEGEVVADPNLQVPHLELHKRRFALEPLSELAPDMEHPVLRMTVSELLTQLSPQDVRRCVATQWPETLLPVTE
;
A
#
# COMPACT_ATOMS: atom_id res chain seq x y z
N MET A 1 14.10 -18.21 1.94
CA MET A 1 12.65 -18.44 1.82
C MET A 1 11.93 -17.15 1.53
N SER A 2 10.93 -17.19 0.68
CA SER A 2 10.16 -15.99 0.34
C SER A 2 8.79 -16.02 1.01
N ALA A 3 8.19 -14.84 1.14
CA ALA A 3 6.85 -14.67 1.70
C ALA A 3 6.06 -13.72 0.84
N THR A 4 4.75 -13.83 0.89
CA THR A 4 3.85 -12.89 0.24
C THR A 4 3.68 -11.66 1.13
N VAL A 5 3.90 -10.49 0.55
CA VAL A 5 3.84 -9.21 1.27
C VAL A 5 2.92 -8.26 0.52
N TYR A 6 2.13 -7.50 1.24
CA TYR A 6 1.24 -6.48 0.67
C TYR A 6 1.72 -5.10 1.08
N VAL A 7 1.99 -4.27 0.08
CA VAL A 7 2.50 -2.90 0.28
C VAL A 7 1.47 -1.91 -0.26
N GLY A 8 1.11 -0.94 0.57
CA GLY A 8 0.25 0.16 0.16
C GLY A 8 1.07 1.29 -0.43
N LEU A 9 0.57 1.86 -1.51
CA LEU A 9 1.16 3.02 -2.16
C LEU A 9 0.15 4.16 -2.15
N GLY A 10 0.62 5.38 -1.85
CA GLY A 10 -0.25 6.56 -1.88
C GLY A 10 0.53 7.78 -2.35
N SER A 11 -0.15 8.65 -3.09
CA SER A 11 0.43 9.92 -3.55
C SER A 11 -0.67 10.97 -3.65
N ASN A 12 -0.39 12.18 -3.16
CA ASN A 12 -1.30 13.31 -3.35
C ASN A 12 -0.57 14.59 -3.78
N GLU A 13 0.59 14.44 -4.39
CA GLU A 13 1.38 15.59 -4.85
C GLU A 13 1.88 15.33 -6.25
N GLY A 14 1.77 16.31 -7.13
CA GLY A 14 2.22 16.22 -8.51
C GLY A 14 1.35 15.27 -9.34
N ASP A 15 1.96 14.59 -10.29
CA ASP A 15 1.29 13.57 -11.10
C ASP A 15 1.21 12.28 -10.28
N ARG A 16 0.10 12.10 -9.58
CA ARG A 16 -0.09 11.02 -8.62
C ARG A 16 0.10 9.64 -9.25
N GLU A 17 -0.52 9.41 -10.41
CA GLU A 17 -0.43 8.11 -11.06
C GLU A 17 1.00 7.82 -11.50
N ALA A 18 1.69 8.81 -12.08
CA ALA A 18 3.09 8.66 -12.47
C ALA A 18 3.98 8.36 -11.26
N GLN A 19 3.68 8.96 -10.10
CA GLN A 19 4.42 8.68 -8.88
C GLN A 19 4.23 7.23 -8.43
N LEU A 20 3.01 6.71 -8.50
CA LEU A 20 2.76 5.31 -8.17
C LEU A 20 3.47 4.37 -9.14
N VAL A 21 3.46 4.67 -10.42
CA VAL A 21 4.16 3.87 -11.43
C VAL A 21 5.67 3.87 -11.17
N SER A 22 6.24 5.03 -10.86
CA SER A 22 7.68 5.14 -10.55
C SER A 22 8.06 4.30 -9.33
N ALA A 23 7.23 4.33 -8.28
CA ALA A 23 7.47 3.53 -7.08
C ALA A 23 7.40 2.04 -7.40
N LEU A 24 6.42 1.63 -8.20
CA LEU A 24 6.28 0.24 -8.61
C LEU A 24 7.49 -0.23 -9.40
N GLU A 25 7.97 0.59 -10.33
CA GLU A 25 9.18 0.27 -11.10
C GLU A 25 10.39 0.12 -10.18
N ALA A 26 10.53 1.01 -9.20
CA ALA A 26 11.63 0.92 -8.24
C ALA A 26 11.56 -0.38 -7.44
N MET A 27 10.36 -0.77 -6.98
CA MET A 27 10.19 -2.03 -6.26
C MET A 27 10.51 -3.24 -7.14
N SER A 28 10.15 -3.19 -8.42
CA SER A 28 10.39 -4.31 -9.32
C SER A 28 11.88 -4.53 -9.64
N ARG A 29 12.73 -3.54 -9.34
CA ARG A 29 14.17 -3.66 -9.54
C ARG A 29 14.91 -4.22 -8.33
N ILE A 30 14.23 -4.48 -7.22
CA ILE A 30 14.83 -5.08 -6.03
C ILE A 30 15.03 -6.57 -6.30
N ASP A 31 16.27 -7.06 -6.25
CA ASP A 31 16.59 -8.44 -6.61
C ASP A 31 15.80 -9.48 -5.82
N ALA A 32 15.55 -9.21 -4.55
CA ALA A 32 14.87 -10.15 -3.66
C ALA A 32 13.36 -9.99 -3.66
N VAL A 33 12.80 -9.21 -4.59
CA VAL A 33 11.38 -8.88 -4.65
C VAL A 33 10.85 -9.15 -6.04
N ALA A 34 9.70 -9.81 -6.11
CA ALA A 34 8.94 -9.97 -7.35
C ALA A 34 7.56 -9.35 -7.16
N VAL A 35 7.15 -8.48 -8.08
CA VAL A 35 5.79 -7.93 -8.07
C VAL A 35 4.87 -8.96 -8.72
N LEU A 36 3.87 -9.43 -7.96
CA LEU A 36 2.95 -10.46 -8.42
C LEU A 36 1.67 -9.88 -9.01
N ARG A 37 1.04 -8.96 -8.28
CA ARG A 37 -0.23 -8.38 -8.72
C ARG A 37 -0.36 -6.94 -8.21
N CYS A 38 -1.12 -6.14 -8.94
CA CYS A 38 -1.42 -4.76 -8.56
C CYS A 38 -2.93 -4.57 -8.49
N SER A 39 -3.39 -3.88 -7.46
CA SER A 39 -4.80 -3.54 -7.33
C SER A 39 -5.22 -2.47 -8.31
N SER A 40 -6.52 -2.18 -8.38
CA SER A 40 -7.04 -0.97 -9.00
C SER A 40 -6.58 0.26 -8.24
N LEU A 41 -6.76 1.43 -8.83
CA LEU A 41 -6.51 2.71 -8.18
C LEU A 41 -7.75 3.20 -7.43
N PHE A 42 -7.54 3.78 -6.26
CA PHE A 42 -8.60 4.37 -5.45
C PHE A 42 -8.22 5.78 -5.04
N GLU A 43 -9.17 6.70 -5.08
CA GLU A 43 -8.97 8.07 -4.62
C GLU A 43 -9.59 8.22 -3.24
N SER A 44 -8.87 8.88 -2.32
CA SER A 44 -9.35 9.10 -0.95
C SER A 44 -9.10 10.53 -0.50
N ALA A 45 -9.98 11.03 0.41
CA ALA A 45 -9.81 12.33 1.02
C ALA A 45 -8.59 12.31 1.96
N PRO A 46 -7.81 13.40 2.02
CA PRO A 46 -6.65 13.46 2.92
C PRO A 46 -7.08 13.61 4.37
N VAL A 47 -6.17 13.21 5.27
CA VAL A 47 -6.29 13.50 6.70
C VAL A 47 -5.41 14.72 6.99
N GLY A 48 -5.96 15.71 7.72
CA GLY A 48 -5.22 16.91 8.08
C GLY A 48 -5.67 18.14 7.31
N PRO A 49 -4.78 19.11 7.05
CA PRO A 49 -5.16 20.36 6.38
C PRO A 49 -5.67 20.13 4.97
N PRO A 50 -6.44 21.08 4.39
CA PRO A 50 -6.89 20.98 3.01
C PRO A 50 -5.72 20.76 2.06
N GLN A 51 -5.82 19.75 1.21
CA GLN A 51 -4.77 19.36 0.27
C GLN A 51 -5.38 18.41 -0.78
N PRO A 52 -4.68 18.11 -1.87
CA PRO A 52 -5.21 17.20 -2.88
C PRO A 52 -5.53 15.82 -2.30
N HIS A 53 -6.51 15.16 -2.90
CA HIS A 53 -6.85 13.79 -2.53
C HIS A 53 -5.71 12.84 -2.87
N TYR A 54 -5.60 11.77 -2.08
CA TYR A 54 -4.64 10.71 -2.34
C TYR A 54 -5.13 9.81 -3.45
N LEU A 55 -4.19 9.33 -4.26
CA LEU A 55 -4.40 8.20 -5.13
C LEU A 55 -3.69 7.01 -4.48
N ASN A 56 -4.41 5.90 -4.32
CA ASN A 56 -3.94 4.76 -3.54
C ASN A 56 -4.01 3.47 -4.35
N ALA A 57 -3.09 2.56 -4.05
CA ALA A 57 -3.11 1.20 -4.59
C ALA A 57 -2.42 0.27 -3.60
N VAL A 58 -2.60 -1.03 -3.79
CA VAL A 58 -1.86 -2.05 -3.06
C VAL A 58 -1.22 -2.98 -4.08
N VAL A 59 0.02 -3.39 -3.79
CA VAL A 59 0.71 -4.38 -4.60
C VAL A 59 1.01 -5.61 -3.76
N GLU A 60 0.95 -6.75 -4.42
CA GLU A 60 1.31 -8.03 -3.84
C GLU A 60 2.70 -8.37 -4.30
N LEU A 61 3.59 -8.60 -3.35
CA LEU A 61 4.98 -8.94 -3.62
C LEU A 61 5.31 -10.33 -3.12
N GLU A 62 6.24 -10.98 -3.78
CA GLU A 62 6.97 -12.08 -3.18
C GLU A 62 8.33 -11.55 -2.78
N CYS A 63 8.69 -11.72 -1.50
CA CYS A 63 9.87 -11.09 -0.93
C CYS A 63 10.68 -12.08 -0.12
N SER A 64 11.98 -12.14 -0.38
CA SER A 64 12.89 -13.01 0.37
C SER A 64 13.74 -12.24 1.38
N LEU A 65 13.49 -10.95 1.54
CA LEU A 65 14.14 -10.13 2.56
C LEU A 65 13.38 -10.20 3.88
N PRO A 66 14.07 -10.02 5.01
CA PRO A 66 13.36 -9.79 6.28
C PRO A 66 12.60 -8.47 6.26
N PRO A 67 11.53 -8.34 7.09
CA PRO A 67 10.69 -7.13 7.09
C PRO A 67 11.46 -5.82 7.25
N GLN A 68 12.43 -5.77 8.16
CA GLN A 68 13.19 -4.54 8.41
C GLN A 68 14.03 -4.12 7.20
N ARG A 69 14.51 -5.10 6.42
CA ARG A 69 15.28 -4.80 5.21
C ARG A 69 14.38 -4.23 4.12
N LEU A 70 13.21 -4.81 3.94
CA LEU A 70 12.26 -4.26 2.98
C LEU A 70 11.86 -2.84 3.37
N LEU A 71 11.60 -2.61 4.67
CA LEU A 71 11.27 -1.27 5.15
C LEU A 71 12.36 -0.27 4.79
N CYS A 72 13.63 -0.60 5.01
CA CYS A 72 14.74 0.29 4.67
C CYS A 72 14.75 0.64 3.19
N ILE A 73 14.50 -0.33 2.34
CA ILE A 73 14.50 -0.12 0.89
C ILE A 73 13.30 0.76 0.47
N LEU A 74 12.13 0.50 1.04
CA LEU A 74 10.94 1.32 0.75
C LEU A 74 11.16 2.77 1.19
N LYS A 75 11.76 2.98 2.36
CA LYS A 75 12.09 4.33 2.83
C LYS A 75 13.10 5.02 1.91
N GLN A 76 14.05 4.27 1.36
CA GLN A 76 15.00 4.83 0.41
C GLN A 76 14.30 5.24 -0.88
N ILE A 77 13.36 4.44 -1.37
CA ILE A 77 12.56 4.79 -2.54
C ILE A 77 11.79 6.09 -2.29
N GLU A 78 11.18 6.23 -1.11
CA GLU A 78 10.48 7.46 -0.76
C GLU A 78 11.40 8.67 -0.81
N ARG A 79 12.60 8.55 -0.25
CA ARG A 79 13.59 9.65 -0.26
C ARG A 79 14.04 9.98 -1.68
N ASP A 80 14.30 8.96 -2.48
CA ASP A 80 14.73 9.15 -3.87
C ASP A 80 13.66 9.83 -4.71
N MET A 81 12.40 9.68 -4.34
CA MET A 81 11.27 10.31 -5.03
C MET A 81 10.88 11.66 -4.42
N GLY A 82 11.69 12.18 -3.48
CA GLY A 82 11.51 13.54 -2.97
C GLY A 82 10.74 13.67 -1.67
N ARG A 83 10.49 12.57 -0.96
CA ARG A 83 9.85 12.65 0.36
C ARG A 83 10.91 12.90 1.42
N TYR A 84 10.88 14.11 2.03
CA TYR A 84 11.84 14.48 3.07
C TYR A 84 11.21 14.39 4.45
N PRO A 85 11.93 13.82 5.45
CA PRO A 85 11.41 13.69 6.81
C PRO A 85 11.03 15.02 7.47
N ALA A 86 11.64 16.12 7.02
CA ALA A 86 11.42 17.44 7.60
C ALA A 86 10.13 18.13 7.14
N GLY A 87 9.35 17.49 6.26
CA GLY A 87 8.08 18.04 5.81
C GLY A 87 7.00 17.99 6.90
N PRO A 88 5.90 18.73 6.75
CA PRO A 88 4.81 18.70 7.74
C PRO A 88 4.22 17.28 7.83
N ARG A 89 3.94 16.86 9.06
CA ARG A 89 3.46 15.48 9.32
C ARG A 89 2.24 15.10 8.49
N TRP A 90 1.29 16.00 8.33
CA TRP A 90 0.04 15.76 7.61
C TRP A 90 0.00 16.50 6.27
N GLY A 91 1.16 16.96 5.79
CA GLY A 91 1.25 17.68 4.53
C GLY A 91 1.23 16.77 3.30
N PRO A 92 1.18 17.36 2.10
CA PRO A 92 1.21 16.59 0.84
C PRO A 92 2.48 15.76 0.71
N ARG A 93 2.36 14.60 0.06
CA ARG A 93 3.47 13.68 -0.13
C ARG A 93 3.51 13.15 -1.55
N PRO A 94 4.71 13.16 -2.19
CA PRO A 94 4.83 12.58 -3.53
C PRO A 94 4.58 11.08 -3.51
N ILE A 95 5.01 10.39 -2.45
CA ILE A 95 4.81 8.95 -2.32
C ILE A 95 4.87 8.51 -0.85
N ASP A 96 3.96 7.63 -0.50
CA ASP A 96 3.97 6.88 0.76
C ASP A 96 4.00 5.39 0.40
N LEU A 97 4.88 4.64 1.03
CA LEU A 97 4.97 3.19 0.87
C LEU A 97 4.89 2.54 2.24
N ASP A 98 3.83 1.77 2.47
CA ASP A 98 3.58 1.13 3.76
C ASP A 98 3.48 -0.38 3.62
N ILE A 99 4.20 -1.12 4.47
CA ILE A 99 4.01 -2.57 4.57
C ILE A 99 2.71 -2.80 5.34
N LEU A 100 1.73 -3.42 4.69
CA LEU A 100 0.40 -3.62 5.28
C LEU A 100 0.27 -4.97 5.98
N LEU A 101 0.63 -6.04 5.29
CA LEU A 101 0.54 -7.41 5.76
C LEU A 101 1.72 -8.21 5.26
N TRP A 102 2.15 -9.16 6.05
CA TRP A 102 3.24 -10.08 5.71
C TRP A 102 2.80 -11.48 6.07
N GLU A 103 2.74 -12.36 5.09
CA GLU A 103 2.29 -13.72 5.32
C GLU A 103 3.17 -14.42 6.37
N GLY A 104 2.54 -14.91 7.42
CA GLY A 104 3.23 -15.65 8.46
C GLY A 104 4.04 -14.82 9.45
N GLU A 105 3.97 -13.48 9.37
CA GLU A 105 4.75 -12.60 10.24
C GLU A 105 3.89 -11.61 11.00
N VAL A 106 4.24 -11.42 12.26
CA VAL A 106 3.77 -10.29 13.07
C VAL A 106 5.02 -9.58 13.58
N VAL A 107 5.14 -8.30 13.30
CA VAL A 107 6.30 -7.50 13.72
C VAL A 107 5.81 -6.37 14.62
N ALA A 108 6.43 -6.21 15.76
CA ALA A 108 6.09 -5.17 16.74
C ALA A 108 7.35 -4.47 17.23
N ASP A 109 8.03 -3.79 16.31
CA ASP A 109 9.25 -3.05 16.62
C ASP A 109 8.95 -1.55 16.66
N PRO A 110 9.80 -0.75 17.32
CA PRO A 110 9.58 0.71 17.35
C PRO A 110 9.45 1.36 15.96
N ASN A 111 10.12 0.82 14.96
CA ASN A 111 10.14 1.40 13.61
C ASN A 111 9.24 0.68 12.62
N LEU A 112 8.67 -0.47 13.00
CA LEU A 112 7.89 -1.27 12.06
C LEU A 112 6.83 -2.07 12.80
N GLN A 113 5.57 -1.86 12.40
CA GLN A 113 4.44 -2.64 12.89
C GLN A 113 3.82 -3.37 11.69
N VAL A 114 3.75 -4.69 11.76
CA VAL A 114 3.11 -5.52 10.72
C VAL A 114 2.22 -6.55 11.42
N PRO A 115 0.93 -6.59 11.15
CA PRO A 115 0.16 -5.74 10.22
C PRO A 115 0.26 -4.26 10.57
N HIS A 116 0.11 -3.41 9.55
CA HIS A 116 0.12 -1.96 9.77
C HIS A 116 -0.88 -1.59 10.86
N LEU A 117 -0.44 -0.78 11.80
CA LEU A 117 -1.20 -0.50 13.03
C LEU A 117 -2.59 0.07 12.76
N GLU A 118 -2.76 0.83 11.67
CA GLU A 118 -4.01 1.49 11.33
C GLU A 118 -4.76 0.83 10.17
N LEU A 119 -4.29 -0.31 9.68
CA LEU A 119 -4.87 -0.97 8.51
C LEU A 119 -6.38 -1.17 8.65
N HIS A 120 -6.82 -1.66 9.81
CA HIS A 120 -8.23 -1.99 10.04
C HIS A 120 -9.14 -0.76 10.09
N LYS A 121 -8.57 0.44 10.14
CA LYS A 121 -9.32 1.70 10.19
C LYS A 121 -9.32 2.45 8.86
N ARG A 122 -8.59 1.96 7.86
CA ARG A 122 -8.31 2.72 6.63
C ARG A 122 -8.93 2.05 5.41
N ARG A 123 -10.09 2.54 4.99
CA ARG A 123 -10.76 2.02 3.81
C ARG A 123 -9.88 2.17 2.55
N PHE A 124 -9.11 3.25 2.47
CA PHE A 124 -8.24 3.49 1.30
C PHE A 124 -7.11 2.45 1.17
N ALA A 125 -6.83 1.70 2.23
CA ALA A 125 -5.91 0.57 2.19
C ALA A 125 -6.66 -0.75 2.06
N LEU A 126 -7.77 -0.91 2.77
CA LEU A 126 -8.54 -2.16 2.76
C LEU A 126 -9.25 -2.41 1.44
N GLU A 127 -9.78 -1.36 0.79
CA GLU A 127 -10.45 -1.53 -0.50
C GLU A 127 -9.52 -2.16 -1.55
N PRO A 128 -8.35 -1.56 -1.84
CA PRO A 128 -7.45 -2.19 -2.80
C PRO A 128 -6.90 -3.53 -2.31
N LEU A 129 -6.64 -3.67 -1.00
CA LEU A 129 -6.15 -4.93 -0.45
C LEU A 129 -7.18 -6.05 -0.63
N SER A 130 -8.47 -5.73 -0.47
CA SER A 130 -9.53 -6.73 -0.61
C SER A 130 -9.64 -7.26 -2.03
N GLU A 131 -9.22 -6.50 -3.03
CA GLU A 131 -9.18 -7.00 -4.40
C GLU A 131 -8.14 -8.12 -4.56
N LEU A 132 -7.04 -8.03 -3.83
CA LEU A 132 -5.93 -9.00 -3.94
C LEU A 132 -6.08 -10.16 -2.97
N ALA A 133 -6.52 -9.90 -1.74
CA ALA A 133 -6.50 -10.89 -0.66
C ALA A 133 -7.72 -10.74 0.26
N PRO A 134 -8.96 -10.91 -0.27
CA PRO A 134 -10.16 -10.73 0.56
C PRO A 134 -10.25 -11.72 1.72
N ASP A 135 -9.71 -12.91 1.55
CA ASP A 135 -9.83 -13.99 2.54
C ASP A 135 -8.61 -14.09 3.47
N MET A 136 -7.64 -13.21 3.31
CA MET A 136 -6.47 -13.23 4.19
C MET A 136 -6.83 -12.75 5.57
N GLU A 137 -6.46 -13.53 6.58
CA GLU A 137 -6.77 -13.19 7.98
C GLU A 137 -5.73 -12.24 8.54
N HIS A 138 -6.20 -11.18 9.18
CA HIS A 138 -5.35 -10.29 9.98
C HIS A 138 -4.92 -11.09 11.21
N PRO A 139 -3.62 -11.35 11.40
CA PRO A 139 -3.17 -12.31 12.40
C PRO A 139 -3.42 -11.88 13.86
N VAL A 140 -3.59 -10.58 14.10
CA VAL A 140 -3.85 -10.06 15.45
C VAL A 140 -5.35 -9.96 15.71
N LEU A 141 -6.11 -9.39 14.76
CA LEU A 141 -7.55 -9.18 14.94
C LEU A 141 -8.38 -10.42 14.63
N ARG A 142 -7.80 -11.42 13.98
CA ARG A 142 -8.43 -12.70 13.66
C ARG A 142 -9.66 -12.52 12.76
N MET A 143 -9.61 -11.55 11.88
CA MET A 143 -10.67 -11.26 10.90
C MET A 143 -10.05 -11.19 9.52
N THR A 144 -10.81 -11.59 8.50
CA THR A 144 -10.35 -11.48 7.13
C THR A 144 -10.37 -10.02 6.68
N VAL A 145 -9.61 -9.71 5.63
CA VAL A 145 -9.62 -8.38 5.02
C VAL A 145 -11.04 -7.98 4.65
N SER A 146 -11.80 -8.91 4.05
CA SER A 146 -13.19 -8.67 3.68
C SER A 146 -14.07 -8.34 4.89
N GLU A 147 -13.88 -9.05 5.99
CA GLU A 147 -14.63 -8.79 7.23
C GLU A 147 -14.27 -7.43 7.82
N LEU A 148 -12.99 -7.08 7.83
CA LEU A 148 -12.54 -5.77 8.31
C LEU A 148 -13.17 -4.65 7.49
N LEU A 149 -13.20 -4.80 6.18
CA LEU A 149 -13.79 -3.80 5.29
C LEU A 149 -15.30 -3.63 5.56
N THR A 150 -16.00 -4.72 5.76
CA THR A 150 -17.44 -4.71 6.04
C THR A 150 -17.77 -3.96 7.33
N GLN A 151 -16.88 -4.00 8.32
CA GLN A 151 -17.12 -3.36 9.61
C GLN A 151 -16.83 -1.86 9.62
N LEU A 152 -16.16 -1.33 8.59
CA LEU A 152 -15.85 0.09 8.56
C LEU A 152 -17.07 0.94 8.27
N SER A 153 -17.15 2.08 8.95
CA SER A 153 -18.09 3.13 8.60
C SER A 153 -17.72 3.67 7.20
N PRO A 154 -18.69 4.26 6.48
CA PRO A 154 -18.39 4.85 5.18
C PRO A 154 -17.27 5.87 5.27
N GLN A 155 -16.36 5.84 4.29
CA GLN A 155 -15.28 6.80 4.15
C GLN A 155 -15.24 7.22 2.69
N ASP A 156 -14.67 8.40 2.43
CA ASP A 156 -14.63 8.95 1.07
C ASP A 156 -13.50 8.29 0.28
N VAL A 157 -13.79 7.12 -0.26
CA VAL A 157 -12.87 6.33 -1.06
C VAL A 157 -13.63 5.79 -2.28
N ARG A 158 -13.08 5.98 -3.48
CA ARG A 158 -13.72 5.50 -4.71
C ARG A 158 -12.68 5.02 -5.70
N ARG A 159 -13.08 4.02 -6.48
CA ARG A 159 -12.24 3.45 -7.51
C ARG A 159 -12.10 4.42 -8.68
N CYS A 160 -10.89 4.50 -9.23
CA CYS A 160 -10.56 5.36 -10.37
C CYS A 160 -10.14 4.53 -11.57
N VAL A 161 -10.29 5.13 -12.77
CA VAL A 161 -9.79 4.49 -13.98
C VAL A 161 -8.28 4.73 -14.09
N ALA A 162 -7.53 3.65 -14.27
CA ALA A 162 -6.10 3.74 -14.50
C ALA A 162 -5.80 4.05 -15.96
N THR A 163 -4.79 4.88 -16.20
CA THR A 163 -4.31 5.17 -17.57
C THR A 163 -2.91 4.61 -17.80
N GLN A 164 -2.06 4.59 -16.77
CA GLN A 164 -0.70 4.08 -16.85
C GLN A 164 -0.44 2.96 -15.83
N TRP A 165 -1.16 2.97 -14.74
CA TRP A 165 -0.99 2.01 -13.66
C TRP A 165 -1.39 0.61 -14.14
N PRO A 166 -0.52 -0.40 -13.97
CA PRO A 166 -0.76 -1.74 -14.51
C PRO A 166 -1.64 -2.60 -13.59
N GLU A 167 -2.94 -2.26 -13.45
CA GLU A 167 -3.83 -3.11 -12.67
C GLU A 167 -3.85 -4.52 -13.25
N THR A 168 -3.72 -5.51 -12.37
CA THR A 168 -3.69 -6.91 -12.77
C THR A 168 -4.99 -7.64 -12.40
N LEU A 169 -5.98 -6.90 -11.92
CA LEU A 169 -7.29 -7.44 -11.58
C LEU A 169 -8.28 -7.33 -12.73
N LEU A 170 -7.79 -7.56 -13.93
CA LEU A 170 -8.69 -7.66 -15.06
C LEU A 170 -9.52 -8.92 -14.91
N PRO A 171 -10.79 -8.89 -15.30
CA PRO A 171 -11.58 -10.09 -15.27
C PRO A 171 -10.84 -11.15 -16.06
N VAL A 172 -10.52 -12.22 -15.37
CA VAL A 172 -9.90 -13.35 -16.00
C VAL A 172 -10.94 -13.93 -16.92
N THR A 173 -10.82 -13.60 -18.18
CA THR A 173 -11.70 -14.21 -19.19
C THR A 173 -11.07 -15.52 -19.56
N GLU A 174 -11.49 -16.54 -18.89
CA GLU A 174 -11.04 -17.90 -19.21
C GLU A 174 -12.15 -18.65 -19.81
#